data_c159bef8c6278daf29a278d7210912f4
#
_entry.id   c159bef8c6278daf29a278d7210912f4
#
_cell.length_a   1.000
_cell.length_b   1.000
_cell.length_c   1.000
_cell.angle_alpha   90.00
_cell.angle_beta   90.00
_cell.angle_gamma   90.00
#
_symmetry.space_group_name_H-M   'P 1'
#
loop_
_entity.id
_entity.type
_entity.pdbx_description
1 polymer ?
#
loop_
_entity_poly.entity_id
_entity_poly.type
_entity_poly.pdbx_seq_one_letter_code
_entity_poly.pdbx_strand_id
1 'polypeptide(L)'
;IDNCGRVINQWESEFTAGTSVYLLEDGSIIRGGKTPTTHFPVGGQGGVLEKFDWEGNLTWQFFYSDSLQSLHHDFAVMPNGNILAIAFELIKKQEAIDNGRDTLLLSDNKLWPEKIIEIQPQGINGATIVWEWRMWDHLIQNQDPTKLNYGVVEEHPELFDLNFMTTTIADWAHANSLDFNPSLDQIALSLNFFNEFVILDHSTTTAEAASSAGGNSGKGGDILYRYGNPQSYGRGDSTNQVNYSQHNVHWIGEGLTDGGKIMFYNNGTDRPEGEYSSIDIITPLTDVNGSYILEAD
;
A
#
# COMPACT_ATOMS: atom_id res chain seq x y z
N ILE A 1 -10.27 18.61 16.94
CA ILE A 1 -11.39 19.57 17.02
C ILE A 1 -12.70 18.81 17.19
N ASP A 2 -13.71 19.45 17.78
CA ASP A 2 -15.07 18.91 17.84
C ASP A 2 -15.90 19.26 16.59
N ASN A 3 -17.14 18.76 16.52
CA ASN A 3 -18.05 19.03 15.41
C ASN A 3 -18.46 20.51 15.25
N CYS A 4 -18.11 21.37 16.23
CA CYS A 4 -18.30 22.81 16.17
C CYS A 4 -17.03 23.58 15.78
N GLY A 5 -15.95 22.88 15.44
CA GLY A 5 -14.66 23.45 15.06
C GLY A 5 -13.81 23.94 16.23
N ARG A 6 -14.16 23.61 17.49
CA ARG A 6 -13.35 24.01 18.65
C ARG A 6 -12.18 23.08 18.83
N VAL A 7 -10.99 23.63 19.10
CA VAL A 7 -9.81 22.83 19.47
C VAL A 7 -10.09 22.12 20.81
N ILE A 8 -10.06 20.79 20.81
CA ILE A 8 -10.25 19.96 22.00
C ILE A 8 -8.91 19.55 22.58
N ASN A 9 -7.96 19.15 21.72
CA ASN A 9 -6.60 18.86 22.10
C ASN A 9 -5.63 19.22 20.97
N GLN A 10 -4.35 19.35 21.31
CA GLN A 10 -3.27 19.68 20.38
C GLN A 10 -2.00 18.96 20.85
N TRP A 11 -1.30 18.33 19.90
CA TRP A 11 -0.02 17.67 20.13
C TRP A 11 1.07 18.37 19.32
N GLU A 12 2.22 18.57 19.93
CA GLU A 12 3.39 19.16 19.28
C GLU A 12 4.42 18.08 18.95
N SER A 13 5.08 18.18 17.81
CA SER A 13 6.14 17.28 17.36
C SER A 13 7.27 18.09 16.72
N GLU A 14 8.48 17.58 16.84
CA GLU A 14 9.68 18.12 16.17
C GLU A 14 9.68 17.86 14.65
N PHE A 15 8.85 16.89 14.19
CA PHE A 15 8.78 16.50 12.78
C PHE A 15 7.59 17.17 12.10
N THR A 16 7.81 17.65 10.88
CA THR A 16 6.72 18.08 10.00
C THR A 16 5.73 16.94 9.83
N ALA A 17 4.43 17.26 9.78
CA ALA A 17 3.40 16.24 9.60
C ALA A 17 3.62 15.42 8.34
N GLY A 18 3.53 14.11 8.48
CA GLY A 18 3.33 13.17 7.40
C GLY A 18 1.87 13.21 6.92
N THR A 19 1.44 12.15 6.25
CA THR A 19 0.10 12.10 5.64
C THR A 19 -0.97 11.49 6.54
N SER A 20 -0.59 10.64 7.50
CA SER A 20 -1.57 9.88 8.31
C SER A 20 -1.43 10.12 9.81
N VAL A 21 -2.57 10.12 10.50
CA VAL A 21 -2.68 10.20 11.96
C VAL A 21 -3.92 9.45 12.43
N TYR A 22 -3.78 8.67 13.50
CA TYR A 22 -4.88 7.92 14.11
C TYR A 22 -5.03 8.30 15.58
N LEU A 23 -6.26 8.67 15.96
CA LEU A 23 -6.67 8.83 17.35
C LEU A 23 -7.14 7.46 17.88
N LEU A 24 -6.50 6.98 18.94
CA LEU A 24 -6.81 5.69 19.53
C LEU A 24 -7.88 5.81 20.62
N GLU A 25 -8.48 4.69 21.00
CA GLU A 25 -9.54 4.64 22.01
C GLU A 25 -9.09 5.12 23.39
N ASP A 26 -7.81 4.97 23.71
CA ASP A 26 -7.21 5.45 24.96
C ASP A 26 -6.91 6.97 24.97
N GLY A 27 -7.26 7.66 23.87
CA GLY A 27 -7.02 9.09 23.70
C GLY A 27 -5.60 9.43 23.20
N SER A 28 -4.72 8.44 23.05
CA SER A 28 -3.42 8.66 22.43
C SER A 28 -3.55 8.84 20.91
N ILE A 29 -2.53 9.46 20.27
CA ILE A 29 -2.43 9.48 18.82
C ILE A 29 -1.18 8.75 18.36
N ILE A 30 -1.27 8.12 17.18
CA ILE A 30 -0.12 7.70 16.38
C ILE A 30 -0.12 8.51 15.10
N ARG A 31 1.02 9.07 14.74
CA ARG A 31 1.16 9.89 13.52
C ARG A 31 2.43 9.55 12.75
N GLY A 32 2.35 9.73 11.43
CA GLY A 32 3.54 9.80 10.57
C GLY A 32 4.20 11.18 10.66
N GLY A 33 5.52 11.20 10.64
CA GLY A 33 6.32 12.41 10.55
C GLY A 33 7.34 12.33 9.42
N LYS A 34 7.67 13.48 8.83
CA LYS A 34 8.68 13.58 7.78
C LYS A 34 10.06 13.68 8.38
N THR A 35 10.93 12.74 8.05
CA THR A 35 12.36 12.87 8.35
C THR A 35 13.05 13.73 7.29
N PRO A 36 14.13 14.44 7.64
CA PRO A 36 14.91 15.23 6.70
C PRO A 36 15.74 14.30 5.80
N THR A 37 15.08 13.49 4.97
CA THR A 37 15.74 12.60 4.01
C THR A 37 15.68 13.20 2.60
N THR A 38 16.75 13.01 1.83
CA THR A 38 16.79 13.33 0.40
C THR A 38 16.79 12.09 -0.48
N HIS A 39 16.67 10.89 0.11
CA HIS A 39 16.81 9.63 -0.62
C HIS A 39 15.56 9.27 -1.42
N PHE A 40 14.38 9.62 -0.90
CA PHE A 40 13.07 9.38 -1.53
C PHE A 40 12.28 10.70 -1.64
N PRO A 41 12.68 11.63 -2.54
CA PRO A 41 12.12 12.99 -2.62
C PRO A 41 10.82 13.02 -3.45
N VAL A 42 9.78 12.31 -3.02
CA VAL A 42 8.47 12.21 -3.68
C VAL A 42 7.33 12.65 -2.75
N GLY A 43 6.10 12.63 -3.24
CA GLY A 43 4.90 12.87 -2.43
C GLY A 43 4.77 11.88 -1.27
N GLY A 44 3.97 12.23 -0.26
CA GLY A 44 3.66 11.34 0.87
C GLY A 44 4.84 11.02 1.80
N GLN A 45 5.90 11.82 1.80
CA GLN A 45 7.10 11.58 2.62
C GLN A 45 6.75 11.33 4.08
N GLY A 46 7.41 10.33 4.66
CA GLY A 46 7.32 9.94 6.06
C GLY A 46 8.71 9.73 6.67
N GLY A 47 8.92 8.56 7.26
CA GLY A 47 10.20 8.09 7.78
C GLY A 47 10.26 7.95 9.29
N VAL A 48 9.30 8.52 10.03
CA VAL A 48 9.14 8.31 11.47
C VAL A 48 7.68 8.10 11.81
N LEU A 49 7.41 7.20 12.76
CA LEU A 49 6.14 7.08 13.47
C LEU A 49 6.32 7.55 14.89
N GLU A 50 5.35 8.29 15.42
CA GLU A 50 5.34 8.82 16.78
C GLU A 50 4.00 8.53 17.45
N LYS A 51 4.05 8.09 18.73
CA LYS A 51 2.86 7.95 19.58
C LYS A 51 2.94 8.95 20.72
N PHE A 52 1.88 9.73 20.89
CA PHE A 52 1.72 10.68 22.00
C PHE A 52 0.52 10.29 22.86
N ASP A 53 0.64 10.43 24.17
CA ASP A 53 -0.50 10.33 25.06
C ASP A 53 -1.43 11.57 24.94
N TRP A 54 -2.54 11.56 25.66
CA TRP A 54 -3.49 12.69 25.67
C TRP A 54 -2.87 13.99 26.19
N GLU A 55 -1.93 13.90 27.12
CA GLU A 55 -1.22 15.04 27.73
C GLU A 55 -0.12 15.62 26.83
N GLY A 56 0.17 14.98 25.70
CA GLY A 56 1.17 15.41 24.73
C GLY A 56 2.59 14.86 24.99
N ASN A 57 2.75 13.87 25.88
CA ASN A 57 4.04 13.24 26.08
C ASN A 57 4.29 12.21 24.97
N LEU A 58 5.51 12.25 24.40
CA LEU A 58 5.96 11.21 23.46
C LEU A 58 6.14 9.89 24.23
N THR A 59 5.33 8.89 23.88
CA THR A 59 5.35 7.57 24.54
C THR A 59 6.05 6.50 23.71
N TRP A 60 6.13 6.70 22.38
CA TRP A 60 6.87 5.81 21.49
C TRP A 60 7.25 6.55 20.19
N GLN A 61 8.40 6.15 19.63
CA GLN A 61 8.91 6.66 18.37
C GLN A 61 9.69 5.58 17.62
N PHE A 62 9.53 5.52 16.30
CA PHE A 62 10.24 4.56 15.45
C PHE A 62 10.67 5.21 14.15
N PHE A 63 11.97 5.19 13.87
CA PHE A 63 12.55 5.66 12.61
C PHE A 63 12.73 4.51 11.64
N TYR A 64 12.24 4.70 10.42
CA TYR A 64 12.48 3.80 9.32
C TYR A 64 12.68 4.61 8.05
N SER A 65 13.87 5.16 7.92
CA SER A 65 14.27 6.02 6.80
C SER A 65 15.79 6.05 6.71
N ASP A 66 16.32 5.49 5.64
CA ASP A 66 17.73 5.49 5.29
C ASP A 66 17.91 5.55 3.76
N SER A 67 19.09 5.25 3.24
CA SER A 67 19.39 5.26 1.81
C SER A 67 18.77 4.09 1.03
N LEU A 68 18.24 3.08 1.70
CA LEU A 68 17.70 1.86 1.10
C LEU A 68 16.18 1.77 1.21
N GLN A 69 15.58 2.47 2.17
CA GLN A 69 14.16 2.35 2.49
C GLN A 69 13.62 3.56 3.25
N SER A 70 12.34 3.83 3.16
CA SER A 70 11.69 4.87 3.95
C SER A 70 10.19 4.65 4.04
N LEU A 71 9.61 4.84 5.24
CA LEU A 71 8.14 4.95 5.38
C LEU A 71 7.61 6.12 4.56
N HIS A 72 6.43 5.92 4.02
CA HIS A 72 5.69 6.98 3.33
C HIS A 72 4.17 6.77 3.46
N HIS A 73 3.41 7.78 3.10
CA HIS A 73 1.95 7.86 3.01
C HIS A 73 1.23 7.35 4.26
N ASP A 74 1.04 6.05 4.45
CA ASP A 74 0.05 5.53 5.36
C ASP A 74 0.53 4.35 6.22
N PHE A 75 -0.20 4.11 7.29
CA PHE A 75 -0.04 2.97 8.18
C PHE A 75 -1.40 2.61 8.81
N ALA A 76 -1.56 1.38 9.29
CA ALA A 76 -2.74 0.93 10.01
C ALA A 76 -2.35 0.40 11.39
N VAL A 77 -3.13 0.75 12.42
CA VAL A 77 -2.95 0.23 13.78
C VAL A 77 -3.78 -1.04 13.95
N MET A 78 -3.11 -2.14 14.23
CA MET A 78 -3.74 -3.44 14.38
C MET A 78 -4.33 -3.62 15.79
N PRO A 79 -5.34 -4.51 15.97
CA PRO A 79 -5.95 -4.77 17.28
C PRO A 79 -4.97 -5.30 18.34
N ASN A 80 -3.88 -5.95 17.91
CA ASN A 80 -2.82 -6.44 18.82
C ASN A 80 -1.82 -5.35 19.24
N GLY A 81 -1.99 -4.12 18.73
CA GLY A 81 -1.11 -2.99 18.99
C GLY A 81 0.10 -2.90 18.06
N ASN A 82 0.28 -3.83 17.13
CA ASN A 82 1.26 -3.72 16.08
C ASN A 82 0.80 -2.70 15.02
N ILE A 83 1.72 -2.27 14.16
CA ILE A 83 1.45 -1.26 13.14
C ILE A 83 1.91 -1.82 11.79
N LEU A 84 0.99 -1.91 10.83
CA LEU A 84 1.32 -2.12 9.43
C LEU A 84 1.66 -0.78 8.78
N ALA A 85 2.76 -0.69 8.07
CA ALA A 85 3.18 0.56 7.44
C ALA A 85 3.73 0.34 6.03
N ILE A 86 3.40 1.28 5.13
CA ILE A 86 3.92 1.30 3.77
C ILE A 86 5.33 1.89 3.77
N ALA A 87 6.23 1.28 3.02
CA ALA A 87 7.57 1.78 2.83
C ALA A 87 8.04 1.58 1.38
N PHE A 88 8.85 2.51 0.89
CA PHE A 88 9.67 2.29 -0.30
C PHE A 88 10.87 1.40 0.04
N GLU A 89 11.30 0.62 -0.94
CA GLU A 89 12.62 0.02 -0.95
C GLU A 89 13.41 0.42 -2.20
N LEU A 90 14.73 0.47 -2.10
CA LEU A 90 15.60 0.83 -3.23
C LEU A 90 16.00 -0.42 -3.99
N ILE A 91 15.56 -0.53 -5.23
CA ILE A 91 16.07 -1.49 -6.22
C ILE A 91 17.06 -0.80 -7.15
N LYS A 92 18.25 -1.35 -7.27
CA LYS A 92 19.31 -0.82 -8.14
C LYS A 92 19.02 -1.14 -9.60
N LYS A 93 19.54 -0.30 -10.50
CA LYS A 93 19.34 -0.44 -11.95
C LYS A 93 19.60 -1.85 -12.48
N GLN A 94 20.72 -2.45 -12.10
CA GLN A 94 21.07 -3.76 -12.64
C GLN A 94 20.10 -4.85 -12.17
N GLU A 95 19.69 -4.80 -10.92
CA GLU A 95 18.70 -5.70 -10.35
C GLU A 95 17.34 -5.56 -11.06
N ALA A 96 16.89 -4.32 -11.32
CA ALA A 96 15.66 -4.08 -12.06
C ALA A 96 15.73 -4.67 -13.48
N ILE A 97 16.85 -4.48 -14.19
CA ILE A 97 17.08 -5.03 -15.53
C ILE A 97 17.09 -6.57 -15.49
N ASP A 98 17.73 -7.18 -14.49
CA ASP A 98 17.82 -8.64 -14.38
C ASP A 98 16.47 -9.28 -14.07
N ASN A 99 15.56 -8.51 -13.44
CA ASN A 99 14.17 -8.89 -13.24
C ASN A 99 13.26 -8.56 -14.43
N GLY A 100 13.77 -7.92 -15.50
CA GLY A 100 13.04 -7.69 -16.74
C GLY A 100 12.40 -6.30 -16.88
N ARG A 101 12.82 -5.32 -16.06
CA ARG A 101 12.41 -3.91 -16.27
C ARG A 101 13.00 -3.38 -17.56
N ASP A 102 12.19 -2.77 -18.40
CA ASP A 102 12.65 -2.10 -19.62
C ASP A 102 13.64 -0.99 -19.27
N THR A 103 14.78 -1.01 -19.89
CA THR A 103 15.86 -0.02 -19.68
C THR A 103 15.44 1.39 -20.04
N LEU A 104 14.48 1.57 -20.94
CA LEU A 104 13.91 2.86 -21.32
C LEU A 104 13.07 3.48 -20.20
N LEU A 105 12.62 2.65 -19.26
CA LEU A 105 11.82 3.06 -18.09
C LEU A 105 12.65 3.28 -16.81
N LEU A 106 13.99 3.36 -16.92
CA LEU A 106 14.92 3.49 -15.79
C LEU A 106 15.76 4.79 -15.88
N SER A 107 15.15 5.93 -16.15
CA SER A 107 15.88 7.20 -16.25
C SER A 107 16.62 7.58 -14.97
N ASP A 108 16.06 7.25 -13.80
CA ASP A 108 16.66 7.50 -12.48
C ASP A 108 17.74 6.48 -12.10
N ASN A 109 17.99 5.47 -12.94
CA ASN A 109 18.91 4.35 -12.67
C ASN A 109 18.61 3.57 -11.39
N LYS A 110 17.36 3.54 -10.97
CA LYS A 110 16.83 2.85 -9.79
C LYS A 110 15.32 2.73 -9.89
N LEU A 111 14.73 1.92 -9.01
CA LEU A 111 13.29 1.78 -8.84
C LEU A 111 12.96 1.75 -7.34
N TRP A 112 11.77 2.21 -6.96
CA TRP A 112 11.26 2.19 -5.60
C TRP A 112 9.93 1.46 -5.58
N PRO A 113 9.93 0.11 -5.57
CA PRO A 113 8.72 -0.65 -5.31
C PRO A 113 8.27 -0.51 -3.87
N GLU A 114 7.03 -0.91 -3.65
CA GLU A 114 6.38 -0.89 -2.36
C GLU A 114 6.77 -2.09 -1.52
N LYS A 115 6.83 -1.89 -0.21
CA LYS A 115 6.76 -2.95 0.76
C LYS A 115 5.87 -2.58 1.94
N ILE A 116 5.34 -3.59 2.61
CA ILE A 116 4.58 -3.44 3.84
C ILE A 116 5.37 -4.12 4.95
N ILE A 117 5.50 -3.44 6.07
CA ILE A 117 6.15 -4.00 7.27
C ILE A 117 5.16 -4.00 8.44
N GLU A 118 5.15 -5.08 9.22
CA GLU A 118 4.48 -5.10 10.52
C GLU A 118 5.49 -4.79 11.61
N ILE A 119 5.23 -3.73 12.33
CA ILE A 119 6.07 -3.17 13.36
C ILE A 119 5.48 -3.52 14.72
N GLN A 120 6.21 -4.26 15.56
CA GLN A 120 5.87 -4.48 16.97
C GLN A 120 6.61 -3.44 17.83
N PRO A 121 5.91 -2.44 18.40
CA PRO A 121 6.51 -1.44 19.28
C PRO A 121 7.18 -2.05 20.52
N GLN A 122 8.34 -1.53 20.89
CA GLN A 122 9.10 -1.98 22.07
C GLN A 122 9.69 -0.78 22.82
N GLY A 123 9.33 -0.62 24.10
CA GLY A 123 9.82 0.49 24.90
C GLY A 123 9.43 1.84 24.29
N ILE A 124 10.30 2.84 24.42
CA ILE A 124 10.04 4.20 23.93
C ILE A 124 10.55 4.42 22.49
N ASN A 125 11.69 3.85 22.13
CA ASN A 125 12.37 4.11 20.85
C ASN A 125 12.71 2.82 20.08
N GLY A 126 12.10 1.70 20.43
CA GLY A 126 12.40 0.40 19.86
C GLY A 126 11.22 -0.21 19.10
N ALA A 127 11.55 -1.08 18.17
CA ALA A 127 10.59 -1.93 17.50
C ALA A 127 11.28 -3.19 16.94
N THR A 128 10.47 -4.22 16.72
CA THR A 128 10.85 -5.38 15.90
C THR A 128 9.94 -5.41 14.68
N ILE A 129 10.50 -5.60 13.49
CA ILE A 129 9.72 -5.94 12.30
C ILE A 129 9.43 -7.44 12.42
N VAL A 130 8.15 -7.79 12.53
CA VAL A 130 7.70 -9.18 12.78
C VAL A 130 7.14 -9.85 11.53
N TRP A 131 6.79 -9.05 10.51
CA TRP A 131 6.35 -9.52 9.21
C TRP A 131 6.69 -8.48 8.13
N GLU A 132 6.94 -8.96 6.90
CA GLU A 132 7.23 -8.13 5.73
C GLU A 132 6.63 -8.79 4.49
N TRP A 133 6.04 -7.95 3.62
CA TRP A 133 5.65 -8.26 2.26
C TRP A 133 6.31 -7.27 1.31
N ARG A 134 6.79 -7.75 0.15
CA ARG A 134 7.47 -6.92 -0.85
C ARG A 134 6.82 -7.10 -2.21
N MET A 135 6.38 -6.02 -2.82
CA MET A 135 5.88 -6.02 -4.20
C MET A 135 6.91 -6.64 -5.16
N TRP A 136 8.20 -6.50 -4.83
CA TRP A 136 9.32 -7.00 -5.63
C TRP A 136 9.37 -8.53 -5.74
N ASP A 137 8.74 -9.26 -4.87
CA ASP A 137 8.72 -10.72 -4.87
C ASP A 137 7.57 -11.29 -5.73
N HIS A 138 6.65 -10.45 -6.27
CA HIS A 138 5.43 -10.83 -6.99
C HIS A 138 5.34 -10.18 -8.37
N LEU A 139 6.39 -10.36 -9.19
CA LEU A 139 6.54 -9.69 -10.48
C LEU A 139 6.26 -10.62 -11.65
N ILE A 140 5.78 -10.02 -12.76
CA ILE A 140 5.73 -10.61 -14.07
C ILE A 140 6.17 -9.58 -15.13
N GLN A 141 6.68 -10.04 -16.27
CA GLN A 141 6.98 -9.20 -17.44
C GLN A 141 6.94 -10.02 -18.72
N ASN A 142 6.56 -9.40 -19.83
CA ASN A 142 6.49 -10.01 -21.16
C ASN A 142 7.48 -9.41 -22.16
N GLN A 143 8.45 -8.60 -21.69
CA GLN A 143 9.34 -7.82 -22.57
C GLN A 143 10.59 -8.60 -23.00
N ASP A 144 11.23 -9.33 -22.07
CA ASP A 144 12.49 -10.02 -22.37
C ASP A 144 12.48 -11.47 -21.83
N PRO A 145 12.39 -12.48 -22.74
CA PRO A 145 12.35 -13.89 -22.35
C PRO A 145 13.67 -14.41 -21.76
N THR A 146 14.73 -13.61 -21.78
CA THR A 146 16.03 -13.98 -21.20
C THR A 146 16.19 -13.51 -19.75
N LYS A 147 15.22 -12.77 -19.24
CA LYS A 147 15.22 -12.20 -17.88
C LYS A 147 14.29 -12.96 -16.95
N LEU A 148 14.45 -12.69 -15.65
CA LEU A 148 13.56 -13.24 -14.63
C LEU A 148 12.12 -12.75 -14.84
N ASN A 149 11.17 -13.44 -14.22
CA ASN A 149 9.75 -13.10 -14.20
C ASN A 149 9.09 -13.07 -15.60
N TYR A 150 9.72 -13.67 -16.62
CA TYR A 150 9.12 -13.70 -17.97
C TYR A 150 7.89 -14.61 -18.01
N GLY A 151 6.79 -14.08 -18.52
CA GLY A 151 5.53 -14.81 -18.69
C GLY A 151 4.51 -14.03 -19.47
N VAL A 152 3.30 -14.56 -19.58
CA VAL A 152 2.15 -13.93 -20.22
C VAL A 152 1.38 -13.16 -19.14
N VAL A 153 1.47 -11.84 -19.15
CA VAL A 153 0.92 -10.96 -18.09
C VAL A 153 -0.57 -11.23 -17.87
N GLU A 154 -1.36 -11.36 -18.93
CA GLU A 154 -2.81 -11.59 -18.85
C GLU A 154 -3.22 -12.95 -18.23
N GLU A 155 -2.30 -13.91 -18.18
CA GLU A 155 -2.52 -15.24 -17.56
C GLU A 155 -2.20 -15.22 -16.06
N HIS A 156 -1.57 -14.15 -15.55
CA HIS A 156 -1.09 -14.02 -14.16
C HIS A 156 -1.60 -12.73 -13.49
N PRO A 157 -2.92 -12.57 -13.31
CA PRO A 157 -3.49 -11.39 -12.66
C PRO A 157 -3.11 -11.28 -11.17
N GLU A 158 -2.57 -12.34 -10.59
CA GLU A 158 -2.06 -12.37 -9.21
C GLU A 158 -0.69 -11.70 -9.03
N LEU A 159 -0.02 -11.31 -10.15
CA LEU A 159 1.32 -10.69 -10.16
C LEU A 159 1.27 -9.25 -10.68
N PHE A 160 2.32 -8.47 -10.40
CA PHE A 160 2.48 -7.11 -10.89
C PHE A 160 3.28 -7.08 -12.18
N ASP A 161 2.72 -6.52 -13.25
CA ASP A 161 3.48 -6.25 -14.48
C ASP A 161 4.55 -5.20 -14.23
N LEU A 162 5.80 -5.64 -14.25
CA LEU A 162 6.96 -4.79 -14.01
C LEU A 162 7.06 -3.63 -15.01
N ASN A 163 6.44 -3.75 -16.18
CA ASN A 163 6.52 -2.77 -17.27
C ASN A 163 5.21 -2.04 -17.56
N PHE A 164 4.15 -2.28 -16.81
CA PHE A 164 2.85 -1.61 -17.02
C PHE A 164 2.97 -0.08 -16.95
N MET A 165 3.59 0.45 -15.89
CA MET A 165 3.78 1.89 -15.79
C MET A 165 4.92 2.36 -16.66
N THR A 166 4.59 3.26 -17.59
CA THR A 166 5.56 3.88 -18.52
C THR A 166 6.30 5.05 -17.91
N THR A 167 6.09 5.36 -16.62
CA THR A 167 6.87 6.36 -15.92
C THR A 167 8.34 5.97 -15.87
N THR A 168 9.22 6.96 -16.05
CA THR A 168 10.65 6.75 -15.99
C THR A 168 11.27 7.12 -14.64
N ILE A 169 10.48 7.69 -13.72
CA ILE A 169 10.91 8.04 -12.37
C ILE A 169 11.00 6.77 -11.49
N ALA A 170 11.76 6.87 -10.42
CA ALA A 170 11.98 5.74 -9.52
C ALA A 170 10.72 5.31 -8.75
N ASP A 171 9.84 6.24 -8.41
CA ASP A 171 8.55 6.01 -7.78
C ASP A 171 7.61 5.29 -8.76
N TRP A 172 7.44 3.98 -8.57
CA TRP A 172 6.82 3.13 -9.59
C TRP A 172 5.32 2.94 -9.40
N ALA A 173 4.89 2.57 -8.18
CA ALA A 173 3.49 2.23 -7.91
C ALA A 173 2.77 3.32 -7.10
N HIS A 174 3.50 4.06 -6.28
CA HIS A 174 3.01 5.14 -5.44
C HIS A 174 1.84 4.71 -4.55
N ALA A 175 2.07 3.70 -3.68
CA ALA A 175 1.06 3.27 -2.72
C ALA A 175 0.72 4.43 -1.77
N ASN A 176 -0.57 4.72 -1.60
CA ASN A 176 -1.01 5.92 -0.89
C ASN A 176 -2.01 5.68 0.24
N SER A 177 -2.49 4.45 0.41
CA SER A 177 -3.25 4.05 1.59
C SER A 177 -3.17 2.56 1.83
N LEU A 178 -3.29 2.19 3.11
CA LEU A 178 -3.27 0.83 3.59
C LEU A 178 -4.34 0.68 4.67
N ASP A 179 -5.13 -0.40 4.61
CA ASP A 179 -6.04 -0.78 5.68
C ASP A 179 -5.93 -2.28 6.00
N PHE A 180 -6.25 -2.64 7.24
CA PHE A 180 -6.19 -4.00 7.74
C PHE A 180 -7.55 -4.49 8.20
N ASN A 181 -8.00 -5.62 7.66
CA ASN A 181 -9.21 -6.31 8.11
C ASN A 181 -8.86 -7.45 9.06
N PRO A 182 -9.09 -7.29 10.38
CA PRO A 182 -8.72 -8.32 11.35
C PRO A 182 -9.58 -9.59 11.28
N SER A 183 -10.79 -9.51 10.72
CA SER A 183 -11.68 -10.68 10.60
C SER A 183 -11.25 -11.59 9.46
N LEU A 184 -10.66 -11.02 8.41
CA LEU A 184 -10.17 -11.75 7.23
C LEU A 184 -8.66 -12.01 7.30
N ASP A 185 -7.94 -11.31 8.19
CA ASP A 185 -6.48 -11.23 8.25
C ASP A 185 -5.89 -10.83 6.89
N GLN A 186 -6.42 -9.72 6.33
CA GLN A 186 -6.10 -9.23 5.00
C GLN A 186 -5.76 -7.74 5.01
N ILE A 187 -4.96 -7.35 4.04
CA ILE A 187 -4.55 -5.96 3.79
C ILE A 187 -5.16 -5.48 2.48
N ALA A 188 -5.77 -4.28 2.49
CA ALA A 188 -6.08 -3.53 1.28
C ALA A 188 -4.98 -2.49 1.05
N LEU A 189 -4.40 -2.47 -0.16
CA LEU A 189 -3.32 -1.55 -0.54
C LEU A 189 -3.72 -0.79 -1.81
N SER A 190 -3.76 0.53 -1.73
CA SER A 190 -4.05 1.40 -2.88
C SER A 190 -2.77 1.78 -3.61
N LEU A 191 -2.73 1.53 -4.92
CA LEU A 191 -1.61 1.81 -5.83
C LEU A 191 -2.02 2.94 -6.79
N ASN A 192 -1.65 4.18 -6.45
CA ASN A 192 -2.13 5.37 -7.16
C ASN A 192 -1.79 5.37 -8.65
N PHE A 193 -0.52 5.09 -8.99
CA PHE A 193 -0.09 5.13 -10.39
C PHE A 193 -0.61 3.96 -11.22
N PHE A 194 -1.00 2.87 -10.58
CA PHE A 194 -1.67 1.76 -11.25
C PHE A 194 -3.17 2.02 -11.45
N ASN A 195 -3.73 3.03 -10.79
CA ASN A 195 -5.17 3.30 -10.74
C ASN A 195 -5.97 2.09 -10.25
N GLU A 196 -5.42 1.36 -9.30
CA GLU A 196 -6.07 0.19 -8.70
C GLU A 196 -5.78 0.08 -7.21
N PHE A 197 -6.55 -0.75 -6.53
CA PHE A 197 -6.17 -1.27 -5.23
C PHE A 197 -6.17 -2.80 -5.27
N VAL A 198 -5.39 -3.39 -4.37
CA VAL A 198 -5.25 -4.83 -4.26
C VAL A 198 -5.57 -5.30 -2.84
N ILE A 199 -5.97 -6.57 -2.70
CA ILE A 199 -6.09 -7.26 -1.41
C ILE A 199 -5.01 -8.32 -1.34
N LEU A 200 -4.32 -8.38 -0.19
CA LEU A 200 -3.22 -9.29 0.12
C LEU A 200 -3.56 -10.13 1.35
N ASP A 201 -3.00 -11.34 1.44
CA ASP A 201 -3.11 -12.23 2.60
C ASP A 201 -2.04 -11.87 3.64
N HIS A 202 -2.47 -11.38 4.81
CA HIS A 202 -1.57 -11.09 5.91
C HIS A 202 -1.33 -12.30 6.83
N SER A 203 -2.14 -13.36 6.74
CA SER A 203 -2.04 -14.56 7.58
C SER A 203 -0.78 -15.41 7.32
N THR A 204 0.08 -14.94 6.43
CA THR A 204 1.34 -15.56 6.02
C THR A 204 2.47 -15.31 7.04
N THR A 205 3.46 -16.19 7.07
CA THR A 205 4.80 -15.82 7.55
C THR A 205 5.50 -14.94 6.52
N THR A 206 6.54 -14.19 6.90
CA THR A 206 7.36 -13.40 5.95
C THR A 206 7.89 -14.27 4.78
N ALA A 207 8.25 -15.53 5.04
CA ALA A 207 8.73 -16.43 3.99
C ALA A 207 7.61 -16.86 3.02
N GLU A 208 6.38 -17.03 3.50
CA GLU A 208 5.22 -17.29 2.67
C GLU A 208 4.79 -16.02 1.93
N ALA A 209 4.85 -14.87 2.58
CA ALA A 209 4.57 -13.56 1.95
C ALA A 209 5.52 -13.22 0.79
N ALA A 210 6.71 -13.81 0.76
CA ALA A 210 7.67 -13.71 -0.36
C ALA A 210 7.51 -14.81 -1.41
N SER A 211 6.40 -15.56 -1.40
CA SER A 211 6.16 -16.70 -2.29
C SER A 211 4.70 -16.74 -2.75
N SER A 212 4.43 -17.62 -3.72
CA SER A 212 3.07 -17.87 -4.26
C SER A 212 2.33 -18.98 -3.51
N ALA A 213 2.69 -19.30 -2.27
CA ALA A 213 2.07 -20.37 -1.49
C ALA A 213 2.13 -20.10 0.01
N GLY A 214 1.10 -20.52 0.75
CA GLY A 214 0.98 -20.32 2.20
C GLY A 214 -0.12 -19.34 2.56
N GLY A 215 -0.22 -19.05 3.86
CA GLY A 215 -1.33 -18.28 4.41
C GLY A 215 -2.68 -18.98 4.33
N ASN A 216 -3.73 -18.31 4.79
CA ASN A 216 -5.10 -18.84 4.76
C ASN A 216 -5.65 -18.99 3.34
N SER A 217 -5.19 -18.14 2.42
CA SER A 217 -5.56 -18.19 1.01
C SER A 217 -4.88 -19.32 0.24
N GLY A 218 -3.76 -19.85 0.74
CA GLY A 218 -2.88 -20.77 0.04
C GLY A 218 -2.06 -20.14 -1.09
N LYS A 219 -2.12 -18.80 -1.26
CA LYS A 219 -1.48 -18.05 -2.37
C LYS A 219 -0.25 -17.25 -1.92
N GLY A 220 0.16 -17.40 -0.65
CA GLY A 220 1.30 -16.63 -0.12
C GLY A 220 1.04 -15.12 -0.19
N GLY A 221 2.00 -14.37 -0.71
CA GLY A 221 1.89 -12.92 -0.87
C GLY A 221 1.36 -12.45 -2.22
N ASP A 222 0.91 -13.37 -3.10
CA ASP A 222 0.30 -13.00 -4.37
C ASP A 222 -1.02 -12.26 -4.16
N ILE A 223 -1.41 -11.45 -5.13
CA ILE A 223 -2.63 -10.64 -5.09
C ILE A 223 -3.86 -11.57 -5.02
N LEU A 224 -4.73 -11.34 -4.02
CA LEU A 224 -6.00 -12.05 -3.88
C LEU A 224 -7.12 -11.43 -4.69
N TYR A 225 -7.16 -10.10 -4.77
CA TYR A 225 -8.18 -9.33 -5.48
C TYR A 225 -7.59 -8.03 -6.01
N ARG A 226 -8.08 -7.59 -7.17
CA ARG A 226 -7.72 -6.31 -7.81
C ARG A 226 -8.97 -5.58 -8.22
N TYR A 227 -8.94 -4.24 -8.13
CA TYR A 227 -10.04 -3.41 -8.58
C TYR A 227 -9.55 -2.05 -9.06
N GLY A 228 -9.98 -1.65 -10.25
CA GLY A 228 -9.82 -0.29 -10.74
C GLY A 228 -9.33 -0.18 -12.16
N ASN A 229 -8.29 -0.91 -12.57
CA ASN A 229 -7.68 -0.78 -13.89
C ASN A 229 -7.18 -2.13 -14.44
N PRO A 230 -8.00 -2.85 -15.20
CA PRO A 230 -7.60 -4.17 -15.74
C PRO A 230 -6.39 -4.12 -16.69
N GLN A 231 -6.07 -2.95 -17.26
CA GLN A 231 -4.88 -2.82 -18.11
C GLN A 231 -3.58 -3.13 -17.34
N SER A 232 -3.56 -2.93 -16.00
CA SER A 232 -2.38 -3.18 -15.15
C SER A 232 -1.93 -4.64 -15.12
N TYR A 233 -2.79 -5.56 -15.56
CA TYR A 233 -2.50 -6.99 -15.70
C TYR A 233 -2.85 -7.54 -17.11
N GLY A 234 -2.77 -6.66 -18.11
CA GLY A 234 -2.90 -7.05 -19.52
C GLY A 234 -4.33 -7.40 -19.96
N ARG A 235 -5.35 -7.01 -19.20
CA ARG A 235 -6.76 -7.28 -19.53
C ARG A 235 -7.54 -6.00 -19.77
N GLY A 236 -8.58 -6.09 -20.60
CA GLY A 236 -9.40 -4.93 -20.92
C GLY A 236 -8.64 -3.81 -21.63
N ASP A 237 -9.24 -2.63 -21.64
CA ASP A 237 -8.68 -1.40 -22.21
C ASP A 237 -9.04 -0.18 -21.33
N SER A 238 -8.76 1.03 -21.80
CA SER A 238 -9.02 2.26 -21.05
C SER A 238 -10.51 2.50 -20.72
N THR A 239 -11.44 1.83 -21.39
CA THR A 239 -12.88 1.93 -21.11
C THR A 239 -13.30 1.07 -19.92
N ASN A 240 -12.47 0.12 -19.51
CA ASN A 240 -12.70 -0.73 -18.34
C ASN A 240 -12.09 -0.13 -17.04
N GLN A 241 -11.29 0.93 -17.16
CA GLN A 241 -10.73 1.62 -16.00
C GLN A 241 -11.82 2.39 -15.27
N VAL A 242 -11.93 2.19 -13.95
CA VAL A 242 -12.91 2.85 -13.08
C VAL A 242 -12.29 3.70 -11.99
N ASN A 243 -11.03 3.44 -11.61
CA ASN A 243 -10.28 4.24 -10.66
C ASN A 243 -9.37 5.23 -11.38
N TYR A 244 -9.28 6.44 -10.81
CA TYR A 244 -8.52 7.56 -11.36
C TYR A 244 -7.80 8.28 -10.22
N SER A 245 -6.56 7.90 -9.93
CA SER A 245 -5.72 8.41 -8.83
C SER A 245 -6.37 8.27 -7.45
N GLN A 246 -6.98 7.12 -7.16
CA GLN A 246 -7.70 6.88 -5.91
C GLN A 246 -6.82 6.96 -4.67
N HIS A 247 -7.46 7.23 -3.52
CA HIS A 247 -6.84 7.32 -2.20
C HIS A 247 -7.73 6.69 -1.13
N ASN A 248 -7.16 6.40 0.04
CA ASN A 248 -7.87 6.05 1.25
C ASN A 248 -8.80 4.85 1.10
N VAL A 249 -8.25 3.76 0.54
CA VAL A 249 -8.96 2.48 0.44
C VAL A 249 -9.04 1.84 1.82
N HIS A 250 -10.26 1.49 2.28
CA HIS A 250 -10.46 0.86 3.57
C HIS A 250 -11.76 0.05 3.63
N TRP A 251 -11.82 -0.93 4.53
CA TRP A 251 -13.06 -1.63 4.82
C TRP A 251 -13.99 -0.77 5.68
N ILE A 252 -15.26 -0.77 5.34
CA ILE A 252 -16.29 -0.20 6.22
C ILE A 252 -16.44 -1.12 7.43
N GLY A 253 -16.33 -0.55 8.63
CA GLY A 253 -16.36 -1.29 9.88
C GLY A 253 -17.62 -2.12 10.07
N GLU A 254 -17.47 -3.30 10.66
CA GLU A 254 -18.58 -4.17 11.02
C GLU A 254 -19.61 -3.44 11.89
N GLY A 255 -20.89 -3.65 11.61
CA GLY A 255 -21.99 -3.00 12.33
C GLY A 255 -22.37 -1.60 11.81
N LEU A 256 -21.63 -1.03 10.88
CA LEU A 256 -22.04 0.16 10.14
C LEU A 256 -22.86 -0.22 8.91
N THR A 257 -23.58 0.77 8.34
CA THR A 257 -24.20 0.61 7.01
C THR A 257 -23.11 0.24 6.00
N ASP A 258 -23.37 -0.77 5.17
CA ASP A 258 -22.40 -1.32 4.23
C ASP A 258 -21.15 -1.96 4.87
N GLY A 259 -21.20 -2.35 6.15
CA GLY A 259 -20.11 -3.04 6.85
C GLY A 259 -19.56 -4.24 6.06
N GLY A 260 -18.25 -4.39 6.05
CA GLY A 260 -17.52 -5.41 5.29
C GLY A 260 -17.29 -5.10 3.81
N LYS A 261 -17.90 -4.03 3.26
CA LYS A 261 -17.56 -3.52 1.92
C LYS A 261 -16.30 -2.66 1.97
N ILE A 262 -15.72 -2.40 0.80
CA ILE A 262 -14.57 -1.52 0.64
C ILE A 262 -15.05 -0.16 0.15
N MET A 263 -14.57 0.90 0.80
CA MET A 263 -14.80 2.29 0.44
C MET A 263 -13.48 2.97 0.11
N PHE A 264 -13.49 3.89 -0.87
CA PHE A 264 -12.31 4.66 -1.24
C PHE A 264 -12.70 6.01 -1.84
N TYR A 265 -11.76 6.95 -1.82
CA TYR A 265 -11.88 8.22 -2.49
C TYR A 265 -11.26 8.13 -3.88
N ASN A 266 -12.08 8.26 -4.92
CA ASN A 266 -11.67 8.28 -6.30
C ASN A 266 -11.49 9.75 -6.73
N ASN A 267 -10.24 10.17 -6.93
CA ASN A 267 -9.93 11.58 -7.25
C ASN A 267 -10.54 12.03 -8.58
N GLY A 268 -10.67 11.10 -9.53
CA GLY A 268 -11.21 11.41 -10.85
C GLY A 268 -10.24 12.16 -11.77
N THR A 269 -8.95 12.15 -11.49
CA THR A 269 -7.92 12.76 -12.34
C THR A 269 -7.85 12.07 -13.70
N ASP A 270 -8.01 12.84 -14.77
CA ASP A 270 -8.06 12.33 -16.16
C ASP A 270 -9.25 11.40 -16.47
N ARG A 271 -10.32 11.46 -15.69
CA ARG A 271 -11.55 10.71 -15.95
C ARG A 271 -12.19 11.16 -17.28
N PRO A 272 -12.53 10.23 -18.20
CA PRO A 272 -13.01 10.60 -19.54
C PRO A 272 -14.31 11.43 -19.57
N GLU A 273 -15.22 11.19 -18.59
CA GLU A 273 -16.51 11.87 -18.50
C GLU A 273 -16.39 13.28 -17.89
N GLY A 274 -15.22 13.66 -17.41
CA GLY A 274 -14.94 14.93 -16.75
C GLY A 274 -14.29 14.76 -15.39
N GLU A 275 -13.51 15.72 -14.95
CA GLU A 275 -12.79 15.70 -13.69
C GLU A 275 -13.74 16.00 -12.53
N TYR A 276 -14.18 14.95 -11.84
CA TYR A 276 -14.91 15.02 -10.58
C TYR A 276 -14.47 13.90 -9.65
N SER A 277 -14.44 14.18 -8.37
CA SER A 277 -14.14 13.17 -7.35
C SER A 277 -15.42 12.47 -6.89
N SER A 278 -15.28 11.23 -6.44
CA SER A 278 -16.38 10.45 -5.84
C SER A 278 -15.89 9.68 -4.61
N ILE A 279 -16.85 9.31 -3.77
CA ILE A 279 -16.66 8.25 -2.77
C ILE A 279 -17.32 7.01 -3.35
N ASP A 280 -16.52 5.99 -3.60
CA ASP A 280 -16.98 4.76 -4.20
C ASP A 280 -17.00 3.64 -3.14
N ILE A 281 -18.07 2.82 -3.17
CA ILE A 281 -18.24 1.67 -2.28
C ILE A 281 -18.46 0.46 -3.14
N ILE A 282 -17.64 -0.57 -2.94
CA ILE A 282 -17.75 -1.83 -3.68
C ILE A 282 -17.84 -3.03 -2.74
N THR A 283 -18.44 -4.09 -3.25
CA THR A 283 -18.36 -5.43 -2.67
C THR A 283 -17.41 -6.24 -3.54
N PRO A 284 -16.24 -6.68 -3.04
CA PRO A 284 -15.35 -7.54 -3.82
C PRO A 284 -16.08 -8.79 -4.32
N LEU A 285 -15.85 -9.15 -5.57
CA LEU A 285 -16.48 -10.33 -6.16
C LEU A 285 -15.84 -11.60 -5.61
N THR A 286 -16.69 -12.53 -5.18
CA THR A 286 -16.27 -13.84 -4.68
C THR A 286 -17.01 -14.96 -5.38
N ASP A 287 -16.38 -16.12 -5.47
CA ASP A 287 -17.01 -17.35 -5.91
C ASP A 287 -17.95 -17.95 -4.84
N VAL A 288 -18.54 -19.09 -5.16
CA VAL A 288 -19.47 -19.79 -4.25
C VAL A 288 -18.79 -20.31 -2.96
N ASN A 289 -17.47 -20.36 -2.93
CA ASN A 289 -16.68 -20.79 -1.77
C ASN A 289 -16.16 -19.59 -0.95
N GLY A 290 -16.43 -18.35 -1.39
CA GLY A 290 -15.95 -17.14 -0.77
C GLY A 290 -14.54 -16.72 -1.19
N SER A 291 -13.92 -17.38 -2.17
CA SER A 291 -12.64 -16.97 -2.73
C SER A 291 -12.84 -15.79 -3.68
N TYR A 292 -11.93 -14.82 -3.64
CA TYR A 292 -11.98 -13.69 -4.57
C TYR A 292 -11.86 -14.11 -6.03
N ILE A 293 -12.60 -13.46 -6.87
CA ILE A 293 -12.50 -13.59 -8.33
C ILE A 293 -11.53 -12.51 -8.81
N LEU A 294 -10.36 -12.91 -9.28
CA LEU A 294 -9.33 -12.01 -9.82
C LEU A 294 -9.67 -11.49 -11.23
N GLU A 295 -10.68 -12.08 -11.85
CA GLU A 295 -11.09 -11.73 -13.20
C GLU A 295 -12.32 -10.83 -13.11
N ALA A 296 -12.13 -9.52 -13.32
CA ALA A 296 -13.22 -8.67 -13.76
C ALA A 296 -13.30 -8.79 -15.28
N ASP A 297 -14.42 -9.30 -15.77
CA ASP A 297 -14.79 -9.20 -17.18
C ASP A 297 -15.13 -7.74 -17.52
#